data_718e9c89027db3d0057f9335be155e94
#
_entry.id   718e9c89027db3d0057f9335be155e94
#
_cell.length_a   1.000
_cell.length_b   1.000
_cell.length_c   1.000
_cell.angle_alpha   90.00
_cell.angle_beta   90.00
_cell.angle_gamma   90.00
#
_symmetry.space_group_name_H-M   'P 1'
#
loop_
_entity.id
_entity.type
_entity.pdbx_description
1 polymer ?
#
loop_
_entity_poly.entity_id
_entity_poly.type
_entity_poly.pdbx_seq_one_letter_code
_entity_poly.pdbx_strand_id
1 'polypeptide(L)'
;PEELPALREVVRARFGPELAFLEAMPEILLTPDYLFVHGGVADEAHLEGLDAWKCMKNDDFLSQGHSFRRWCIVGHWPVTLYHPHVPSAAPLLAEGRHIASIDGGCSLKVDGQLNALVLPERPGGAFSWFAYDGLPTAEALDPQAPSADSVNIRWGRNALEVLERGAELSLCRHLETGRVLEVLTEYLYVDRGVTRCEDSTDYRLAVRP
;
A
#
# COMPACT_ATOMS: atom_id res chain seq x y z
N PRO A 1 -23.42 20.95 2.49
CA PRO A 1 -22.37 21.96 2.78
C PRO A 1 -22.69 22.83 4.00
N GLU A 2 -23.97 23.17 4.22
CA GLU A 2 -24.39 24.06 5.34
C GLU A 2 -24.29 23.39 6.72
N GLU A 3 -24.33 22.07 6.79
CA GLU A 3 -24.23 21.27 8.03
C GLU A 3 -22.80 21.05 8.53
N LEU A 4 -21.78 21.24 7.67
CA LEU A 4 -20.39 20.96 8.00
C LEU A 4 -19.83 21.75 9.20
N PRO A 5 -20.12 23.05 9.36
CA PRO A 5 -19.65 23.80 10.53
C PRO A 5 -20.24 23.28 11.83
N ALA A 6 -21.55 22.99 11.85
CA ALA A 6 -22.21 22.44 13.03
C ALA A 6 -21.67 21.05 13.39
N LEU A 7 -21.43 20.20 12.40
CA LEU A 7 -20.83 18.88 12.61
C LEU A 7 -19.40 18.98 13.18
N ARG A 8 -18.59 19.93 12.71
CA ARG A 8 -17.25 20.18 13.24
C ARG A 8 -17.29 20.55 14.73
N GLU A 9 -18.23 21.39 15.14
CA GLU A 9 -18.37 21.76 16.55
C GLU A 9 -18.79 20.54 17.41
N VAL A 10 -19.68 19.69 16.93
CA VAL A 10 -20.06 18.45 17.61
C VAL A 10 -18.86 17.52 17.76
N VAL A 11 -18.06 17.34 16.70
CA VAL A 11 -16.85 16.50 16.72
C VAL A 11 -15.83 17.06 17.72
N ARG A 12 -15.57 18.38 17.70
CA ARG A 12 -14.65 19.02 18.63
C ARG A 12 -15.11 18.90 20.09
N ALA A 13 -16.39 19.07 20.33
CA ALA A 13 -16.94 18.94 21.68
C ALA A 13 -16.85 17.50 22.22
N ARG A 14 -17.05 16.50 21.34
CA ARG A 14 -17.07 15.09 21.72
C ARG A 14 -15.68 14.46 21.80
N PHE A 15 -14.75 14.84 20.92
CA PHE A 15 -13.43 14.24 20.73
C PHE A 15 -12.29 15.24 20.93
N GLY A 16 -12.49 16.24 21.78
CA GLY A 16 -11.50 17.28 22.04
C GLY A 16 -10.11 16.75 22.45
N PRO A 17 -10.01 15.81 23.43
CA PRO A 17 -8.72 15.22 23.83
C PRO A 17 -8.02 14.47 22.70
N GLU A 18 -8.77 13.69 21.91
CA GLU A 18 -8.23 12.93 20.78
C GLU A 18 -7.75 13.86 19.66
N LEU A 19 -8.51 14.90 19.36
CA LEU A 19 -8.10 15.92 18.38
C LEU A 19 -6.82 16.64 18.82
N ALA A 20 -6.75 17.06 20.09
CA ALA A 20 -5.55 17.70 20.63
C ALA A 20 -4.32 16.78 20.57
N PHE A 21 -4.50 15.48 20.83
CA PHE A 21 -3.44 14.48 20.65
C PHE A 21 -2.98 14.40 19.18
N LEU A 22 -3.91 14.31 18.23
CA LEU A 22 -3.60 14.24 16.80
C LEU A 22 -2.90 15.52 16.31
N GLU A 23 -3.39 16.70 16.74
CA GLU A 23 -2.80 17.99 16.40
C GLU A 23 -1.39 18.20 16.97
N ALA A 24 -1.06 17.51 18.07
CA ALA A 24 0.25 17.57 18.71
C ALA A 24 1.26 16.55 18.14
N MET A 25 0.82 15.63 17.25
CA MET A 25 1.72 14.65 16.66
C MET A 25 2.71 15.33 15.71
N PRO A 26 4.02 14.98 15.79
CA PRO A 26 4.99 15.48 14.83
C PRO A 26 4.80 14.81 13.45
N GLU A 27 5.08 15.51 12.38
CA GLU A 27 5.12 14.97 11.01
C GLU A 27 6.24 13.95 10.83
N ILE A 28 7.32 14.11 11.59
CA ILE A 28 8.51 13.26 11.57
C ILE A 28 8.91 12.91 13.00
N LEU A 29 9.08 11.64 13.28
CA LEU A 29 9.67 11.17 14.53
C LEU A 29 11.09 10.65 14.27
N LEU A 30 12.07 11.26 14.90
CA LEU A 30 13.48 10.92 14.76
C LEU A 30 14.02 10.28 16.05
N THR A 31 14.67 9.15 15.89
CA THR A 31 15.44 8.46 16.95
C THR A 31 16.89 8.26 16.51
N PRO A 32 17.79 7.77 17.36
CA PRO A 32 19.17 7.49 16.94
C PRO A 32 19.30 6.58 15.72
N ASP A 33 18.41 5.58 15.59
CA ASP A 33 18.49 4.53 14.57
C ASP A 33 17.36 4.55 13.54
N TYR A 34 16.29 5.29 13.82
CA TYR A 34 15.08 5.30 12.99
C TYR A 34 14.58 6.71 12.69
N LEU A 35 14.01 6.87 11.50
CA LEU A 35 13.25 8.02 11.06
C LEU A 35 11.87 7.51 10.64
N PHE A 36 10.81 8.03 11.25
CA PHE A 36 9.42 7.68 10.91
C PHE A 36 8.77 8.88 10.24
N VAL A 37 8.19 8.66 9.08
CA VAL A 37 7.47 9.68 8.33
C VAL A 37 6.41 9.00 7.46
N HIS A 38 5.24 9.61 7.30
CA HIS A 38 4.13 8.93 6.63
C HIS A 38 4.43 8.63 5.14
N GLY A 39 4.82 9.63 4.35
CA GLY A 39 5.06 9.46 2.90
C GLY A 39 6.54 9.35 2.53
N GLY A 40 7.42 9.97 3.30
CA GLY A 40 8.86 9.98 3.04
C GLY A 40 9.47 11.38 3.02
N VAL A 41 10.78 11.45 3.01
CA VAL A 41 11.60 12.67 2.92
C VAL A 41 12.76 12.45 1.97
N ALA A 42 13.30 13.54 1.38
CA ALA A 42 14.39 13.44 0.42
C ALA A 42 15.70 12.95 1.05
N ASP A 43 16.02 13.42 2.24
CA ASP A 43 17.20 13.02 3.02
C ASP A 43 16.98 13.25 4.53
N GLU A 44 17.91 12.79 5.36
CA GLU A 44 17.84 12.91 6.82
C GLU A 44 18.61 14.11 7.38
N ALA A 45 19.29 14.88 6.55
CA ALA A 45 20.09 16.04 6.99
C ALA A 45 19.28 17.34 7.00
N HIS A 46 18.20 17.42 6.20
CA HIS A 46 17.40 18.63 6.00
C HIS A 46 15.92 18.37 6.37
N LEU A 47 15.70 18.06 7.65
CA LEU A 47 14.34 17.75 8.15
C LEU A 47 13.59 18.97 8.68
N GLU A 48 14.29 20.08 8.96
CA GLU A 48 13.67 21.31 9.47
C GLU A 48 12.97 22.09 8.35
N GLY A 49 11.77 22.57 8.65
CA GLY A 49 11.00 23.43 7.72
C GLY A 49 10.44 22.68 6.50
N LEU A 50 10.38 21.36 6.55
CA LEU A 50 9.72 20.58 5.52
C LEU A 50 8.21 20.87 5.49
N ASP A 51 7.65 20.87 4.27
CA ASP A 51 6.22 20.94 4.07
C ASP A 51 5.55 19.64 4.56
N ALA A 52 4.70 19.75 5.58
CA ALA A 52 3.96 18.62 6.15
C ALA A 52 3.19 17.83 5.08
N TRP A 53 2.61 18.52 4.09
CA TRP A 53 1.92 17.86 2.98
C TRP A 53 2.85 16.95 2.18
N LYS A 54 4.07 17.40 1.90
CA LYS A 54 5.08 16.59 1.17
C LYS A 54 5.56 15.40 2.01
N CYS A 55 5.67 15.56 3.33
CA CYS A 55 6.00 14.47 4.23
C CYS A 55 4.90 13.41 4.27
N MET A 56 3.63 13.79 4.07
CA MET A 56 2.49 12.88 4.07
C MET A 56 2.14 12.33 2.68
N LYS A 57 2.30 13.14 1.61
CA LYS A 57 1.88 12.80 0.24
C LYS A 57 3.08 12.70 -0.70
N ASN A 58 3.85 11.64 -0.53
CA ASN A 58 5.02 11.34 -1.33
C ASN A 58 4.85 9.96 -1.99
N ASP A 59 4.15 9.97 -3.13
CA ASP A 59 3.82 8.77 -3.88
C ASP A 59 5.07 8.07 -4.41
N ASP A 60 5.04 6.73 -4.49
CA ASP A 60 6.08 5.90 -5.08
C ASP A 60 7.50 6.18 -4.53
N PHE A 61 7.58 6.35 -3.21
CA PHE A 61 8.80 6.78 -2.53
C PHE A 61 10.00 5.87 -2.77
N LEU A 62 9.80 4.54 -2.79
CA LEU A 62 10.90 3.59 -3.03
C LEU A 62 11.52 3.74 -4.43
N SER A 63 10.75 4.15 -5.43
CA SER A 63 11.26 4.31 -6.80
C SER A 63 12.10 5.59 -6.99
N GLN A 64 12.08 6.51 -6.02
CA GLN A 64 12.80 7.79 -6.09
C GLN A 64 14.31 7.69 -5.83
N GLY A 65 14.79 6.51 -5.39
CA GLY A 65 16.24 6.24 -5.28
C GLY A 65 16.91 6.78 -4.01
N HIS A 66 16.14 7.24 -3.01
CA HIS A 66 16.66 7.72 -1.74
C HIS A 66 17.35 6.61 -0.94
N SER A 67 18.32 7.00 -0.09
CA SER A 67 18.99 6.14 0.87
C SER A 67 19.30 6.90 2.15
N PHE A 68 19.32 6.22 3.27
CA PHE A 68 19.46 6.80 4.60
C PHE A 68 20.53 6.09 5.42
N ARG A 69 21.08 6.78 6.40
CA ARG A 69 21.93 6.18 7.42
C ARG A 69 21.08 5.46 8.48
N ARG A 70 19.95 6.07 8.87
CA ARG A 70 18.94 5.48 9.75
C ARG A 70 17.95 4.68 8.90
N TRP A 71 17.23 3.76 9.52
CA TRP A 71 16.07 3.17 8.86
C TRP A 71 14.94 4.18 8.73
N CYS A 72 14.55 4.52 7.50
CA CYS A 72 13.41 5.36 7.18
C CYS A 72 12.17 4.45 7.06
N ILE A 73 11.24 4.57 8.01
CA ILE A 73 10.01 3.79 8.05
C ILE A 73 8.90 4.65 7.44
N VAL A 74 8.29 4.16 6.36
CA VAL A 74 7.26 4.88 5.60
C VAL A 74 6.00 4.06 5.40
N GLY A 75 4.88 4.74 5.17
CA GLY A 75 3.60 4.21 4.74
C GLY A 75 3.14 4.86 3.44
N HIS A 76 1.89 5.32 3.39
CA HIS A 76 1.25 6.10 2.33
C HIS A 76 1.09 5.38 0.99
N TRP A 77 2.12 4.77 0.46
CA TRP A 77 2.10 4.06 -0.82
C TRP A 77 1.97 2.56 -0.56
N PRO A 78 0.82 1.94 -0.86
CA PRO A 78 0.61 0.52 -0.61
C PRO A 78 1.72 -0.35 -1.21
N VAL A 79 2.31 -1.21 -0.40
CA VAL A 79 3.46 -2.04 -0.79
C VAL A 79 3.19 -2.85 -2.05
N THR A 80 1.97 -3.34 -2.24
CA THR A 80 1.60 -4.12 -3.43
C THR A 80 1.84 -3.35 -4.73
N LEU A 81 1.84 -2.01 -4.70
CA LEU A 81 2.10 -1.18 -5.88
C LEU A 81 3.56 -1.26 -6.38
N TYR A 82 4.49 -1.70 -5.53
CA TYR A 82 5.87 -1.97 -5.92
C TYR A 82 6.08 -3.35 -6.55
N HIS A 83 5.07 -4.22 -6.53
CA HIS A 83 5.15 -5.59 -7.02
C HIS A 83 4.45 -5.74 -8.39
N PRO A 84 5.18 -5.74 -9.53
CA PRO A 84 4.56 -5.81 -10.87
C PRO A 84 4.04 -7.20 -11.24
N HIS A 85 4.54 -8.25 -10.60
CA HIS A 85 4.27 -9.64 -10.99
C HIS A 85 3.39 -10.35 -9.96
N VAL A 86 3.90 -10.63 -8.78
CA VAL A 86 3.19 -11.32 -7.71
C VAL A 86 2.82 -10.29 -6.64
N PRO A 87 1.53 -10.08 -6.35
CA PRO A 87 1.12 -9.11 -5.34
C PRO A 87 1.61 -9.52 -3.96
N SER A 88 2.01 -8.54 -3.17
CA SER A 88 2.32 -8.71 -1.76
C SER A 88 1.99 -7.43 -1.01
N ALA A 89 1.27 -7.54 0.09
CA ALA A 89 1.01 -6.44 1.02
C ALA A 89 1.91 -6.48 2.26
N ALA A 90 2.84 -7.45 2.33
CA ALA A 90 3.82 -7.55 3.40
C ALA A 90 4.81 -6.38 3.40
N PRO A 91 5.34 -5.94 4.56
CA PRO A 91 6.35 -4.89 4.61
C PRO A 91 7.52 -5.16 3.65
N LEU A 92 7.92 -4.13 2.91
CA LEU A 92 9.03 -4.20 1.96
C LEU A 92 10.27 -3.52 2.54
N LEU A 93 11.31 -4.30 2.77
CA LEU A 93 12.58 -3.85 3.34
C LEU A 93 13.62 -3.65 2.24
N ALA A 94 13.96 -2.40 1.95
CA ALA A 94 15.05 -2.04 1.05
C ALA A 94 16.36 -1.89 1.86
N GLU A 95 16.94 -3.02 2.28
CA GLU A 95 18.09 -3.07 3.22
C GLU A 95 19.26 -2.21 2.77
N GLY A 96 19.68 -2.29 1.51
CA GLY A 96 20.80 -1.51 0.98
C GLY A 96 20.57 0.01 0.95
N ARG A 97 19.34 0.45 1.22
CA ARG A 97 18.96 1.86 1.28
C ARG A 97 18.44 2.29 2.65
N HIS A 98 18.30 1.35 3.57
CA HIS A 98 17.67 1.52 4.88
C HIS A 98 16.28 2.16 4.81
N ILE A 99 15.39 1.59 3.98
CA ILE A 99 13.99 2.01 3.90
C ILE A 99 13.10 0.80 4.17
N ALA A 100 12.09 0.98 5.03
CA ALA A 100 11.02 0.03 5.25
C ALA A 100 9.69 0.66 4.88
N SER A 101 9.03 0.16 3.82
CA SER A 101 7.67 0.54 3.46
C SER A 101 6.71 -0.46 4.06
N ILE A 102 5.74 0.01 4.86
CA ILE A 102 4.87 -0.86 5.67
C ILE A 102 3.39 -0.73 5.36
N ASP A 103 3.00 0.11 4.41
CA ASP A 103 1.58 0.29 4.06
C ASP A 103 1.03 -0.96 3.36
N GLY A 104 0.20 -1.71 4.07
CA GLY A 104 -0.49 -2.89 3.53
C GLY A 104 -1.74 -2.58 2.72
N GLY A 105 -2.12 -1.30 2.57
CA GLY A 105 -3.29 -0.87 1.80
C GLY A 105 -4.63 -1.03 2.53
N CYS A 106 -4.65 -1.24 3.84
CA CYS A 106 -5.87 -1.59 4.61
C CYS A 106 -7.01 -0.56 4.50
N SER A 107 -6.72 0.69 4.15
CA SER A 107 -7.74 1.74 4.00
C SER A 107 -8.26 1.93 2.57
N LEU A 108 -7.50 1.47 1.56
CA LEU A 108 -7.78 1.78 0.16
C LEU A 108 -8.09 0.55 -0.69
N LYS A 109 -7.68 -0.64 -0.24
CA LYS A 109 -7.78 -1.88 -1.01
C LYS A 109 -8.76 -2.84 -0.36
N VAL A 110 -9.53 -3.55 -1.18
CA VAL A 110 -10.45 -4.61 -0.72
C VAL A 110 -9.67 -5.76 -0.07
N ASP A 111 -8.50 -6.09 -0.63
CA ASP A 111 -7.59 -7.14 -0.19
C ASP A 111 -6.39 -6.59 0.61
N GLY A 112 -6.50 -5.36 1.12
CA GLY A 112 -5.45 -4.73 1.93
C GLY A 112 -5.37 -5.32 3.34
N GLN A 113 -4.21 -5.16 3.95
CA GLN A 113 -3.94 -5.59 5.33
C GLN A 113 -3.32 -4.47 6.17
N LEU A 114 -3.53 -4.51 7.46
CA LEU A 114 -2.84 -3.66 8.43
C LEU A 114 -1.54 -4.36 8.85
N ASN A 115 -0.41 -3.72 8.60
CA ASN A 115 0.90 -4.22 9.02
C ASN A 115 1.35 -3.57 10.32
N ALA A 116 1.99 -4.36 11.17
CA ALA A 116 2.72 -3.92 12.35
C ALA A 116 4.17 -4.39 12.24
N LEU A 117 5.10 -3.47 11.95
CA LEU A 117 6.53 -3.77 11.90
C LEU A 117 7.11 -3.80 13.33
N VAL A 118 7.81 -4.87 13.66
CA VAL A 118 8.53 -5.02 14.92
C VAL A 118 9.98 -4.64 14.69
N LEU A 119 10.40 -3.58 15.35
CA LEU A 119 11.78 -3.12 15.29
C LEU A 119 12.69 -4.03 16.14
N PRO A 120 13.90 -4.34 15.68
CA PRO A 120 14.82 -5.13 16.47
C PRO A 120 15.27 -4.40 17.75
N GLU A 121 15.49 -5.15 18.82
CA GLU A 121 15.96 -4.61 20.10
C GLU A 121 17.35 -3.93 20.01
N ARG A 122 18.14 -4.32 19.03
CA ARG A 122 19.51 -3.80 18.81
C ARG A 122 19.66 -3.37 17.36
N PRO A 123 20.39 -2.28 17.07
CA PRO A 123 20.74 -1.90 15.72
C PRO A 123 21.35 -3.06 14.93
N GLY A 124 20.90 -3.25 13.68
CA GLY A 124 21.36 -4.36 12.82
C GLY A 124 20.71 -5.72 13.09
N GLY A 125 19.77 -5.82 14.04
CA GLY A 125 18.95 -7.00 14.21
C GLY A 125 17.92 -7.17 13.09
N ALA A 126 17.31 -8.34 13.01
CA ALA A 126 16.29 -8.63 12.00
C ALA A 126 14.94 -7.99 12.38
N PHE A 127 14.29 -7.39 11.40
CA PHE A 127 12.87 -6.99 11.53
C PHE A 127 11.97 -8.23 11.51
N SER A 128 10.87 -8.14 12.23
CA SER A 128 9.73 -9.04 12.08
C SER A 128 8.45 -8.22 11.93
N TRP A 129 7.35 -8.86 11.57
CA TRP A 129 6.10 -8.15 11.37
C TRP A 129 4.90 -9.06 11.59
N PHE A 130 3.76 -8.45 11.84
CA PHE A 130 2.45 -9.06 11.92
C PHE A 130 1.53 -8.37 10.95
N ALA A 131 0.51 -9.08 10.47
CA ALA A 131 -0.53 -8.53 9.62
C ALA A 131 -1.91 -8.94 10.12
N TYR A 132 -2.88 -8.08 9.81
CA TYR A 132 -4.30 -8.36 9.99
C TYR A 132 -5.07 -7.80 8.79
N ASP A 133 -5.89 -8.62 8.14
CA ASP A 133 -6.72 -8.24 7.00
C ASP A 133 -8.22 -8.43 7.22
N GLY A 134 -8.61 -9.23 8.22
CA GLY A 134 -10.01 -9.54 8.50
C GLY A 134 -10.67 -10.46 7.47
N LEU A 135 -9.92 -10.99 6.50
CA LEU A 135 -10.41 -11.90 5.48
C LEU A 135 -10.51 -13.34 6.01
N PRO A 136 -11.36 -14.19 5.41
CA PRO A 136 -11.38 -15.62 5.72
C PRO A 136 -10.03 -16.27 5.42
N THR A 137 -9.56 -17.11 6.32
CA THR A 137 -8.36 -17.92 6.07
C THR A 137 -8.71 -19.13 5.21
N ALA A 138 -7.78 -19.50 4.32
CA ALA A 138 -7.89 -20.71 3.51
C ALA A 138 -6.58 -21.51 3.55
N GLU A 139 -6.66 -22.81 3.32
CA GLU A 139 -5.50 -23.68 3.22
C GLU A 139 -5.08 -23.81 1.75
N ALA A 140 -3.85 -23.45 1.41
CA ALA A 140 -3.30 -23.70 0.07
C ALA A 140 -3.07 -25.19 -0.12
N LEU A 141 -3.61 -25.77 -1.18
CA LEU A 141 -3.47 -27.20 -1.49
C LEU A 141 -2.19 -27.51 -2.25
N ASP A 142 -1.79 -26.62 -3.16
CA ASP A 142 -0.63 -26.79 -4.01
C ASP A 142 0.24 -25.52 -3.99
N PRO A 143 1.57 -25.66 -4.04
CA PRO A 143 2.45 -24.52 -4.23
C PRO A 143 2.35 -24.00 -5.66
N GLN A 144 2.39 -22.69 -5.82
CA GLN A 144 2.58 -22.04 -7.13
C GLN A 144 3.84 -21.19 -7.10
N ALA A 145 4.80 -21.52 -7.95
CA ALA A 145 6.00 -20.70 -8.12
C ALA A 145 5.63 -19.39 -8.86
N PRO A 146 6.22 -18.25 -8.46
CA PRO A 146 6.12 -17.02 -9.24
C PRO A 146 6.61 -17.24 -10.66
N SER A 147 5.95 -16.62 -11.64
CA SER A 147 6.34 -16.61 -13.04
C SER A 147 6.75 -15.19 -13.43
N ALA A 148 7.75 -15.07 -14.29
CA ALA A 148 8.11 -13.78 -14.89
C ALA A 148 6.98 -13.18 -15.73
N ASP A 149 6.03 -14.02 -16.16
CA ASP A 149 4.84 -13.61 -16.93
C ASP A 149 3.64 -13.29 -16.04
N SER A 150 3.71 -13.52 -14.72
CA SER A 150 2.64 -13.14 -13.80
C SER A 150 2.44 -11.63 -13.79
N VAL A 151 1.20 -11.20 -13.66
CA VAL A 151 0.81 -9.79 -13.67
C VAL A 151 0.06 -9.47 -12.39
N ASN A 152 0.50 -8.43 -11.70
CA ASN A 152 -0.26 -7.77 -10.67
C ASN A 152 -0.91 -6.51 -11.27
N ILE A 153 -2.22 -6.55 -11.51
CA ILE A 153 -2.99 -5.38 -11.93
C ILE A 153 -3.16 -4.50 -10.70
N ARG A 154 -2.66 -3.28 -10.77
CA ARG A 154 -2.58 -2.37 -9.63
C ARG A 154 -2.85 -0.92 -10.05
N TRP A 155 -3.20 -0.09 -9.11
CA TRP A 155 -3.49 1.33 -9.35
C TRP A 155 -2.41 1.99 -10.21
N GLY A 156 -2.85 2.78 -11.19
CA GLY A 156 -1.97 3.41 -12.19
C GLY A 156 -1.53 2.47 -13.33
N ARG A 157 -1.70 1.15 -13.16
CA ARG A 157 -1.33 0.10 -14.12
C ARG A 157 -2.47 -0.91 -14.26
N ASN A 158 -3.69 -0.43 -14.47
CA ASN A 158 -4.92 -1.23 -14.39
C ASN A 158 -5.85 -1.05 -15.61
N ALA A 159 -5.34 -0.51 -16.71
CA ALA A 159 -6.12 -0.39 -17.94
C ALA A 159 -6.22 -1.73 -18.67
N LEU A 160 -7.44 -2.10 -19.04
CA LEU A 160 -7.75 -3.37 -19.68
C LEU A 160 -8.55 -3.19 -20.97
N GLU A 161 -8.40 -4.13 -21.89
CA GLU A 161 -9.32 -4.40 -22.98
C GLU A 161 -10.15 -5.65 -22.60
N VAL A 162 -11.47 -5.53 -22.58
CA VAL A 162 -12.36 -6.68 -22.37
C VAL A 162 -12.50 -7.42 -23.68
N LEU A 163 -12.01 -8.66 -23.74
CA LEU A 163 -12.10 -9.54 -24.90
C LEU A 163 -13.43 -10.32 -24.89
N GLU A 164 -13.80 -10.81 -23.70
CA GLU A 164 -15.05 -11.54 -23.50
C GLU A 164 -15.61 -11.20 -22.12
N ARG A 165 -16.86 -10.75 -22.05
CA ARG A 165 -17.49 -10.41 -20.79
C ARG A 165 -18.35 -11.56 -20.29
N GLY A 166 -17.96 -12.16 -19.17
CA GLY A 166 -18.73 -13.19 -18.47
C GLY A 166 -19.56 -12.64 -17.32
N ALA A 167 -20.37 -13.50 -16.71
CA ALA A 167 -21.18 -13.13 -15.55
C ALA A 167 -20.34 -12.95 -14.27
N GLU A 168 -19.42 -13.84 -14.02
CA GLU A 168 -18.54 -13.86 -12.85
C GLU A 168 -17.10 -13.44 -13.21
N LEU A 169 -16.54 -14.06 -14.23
CA LEU A 169 -15.20 -13.77 -14.74
C LEU A 169 -15.31 -13.22 -16.17
N SER A 170 -14.48 -12.23 -16.48
CA SER A 170 -14.31 -11.67 -17.83
C SER A 170 -12.88 -11.90 -18.30
N LEU A 171 -12.73 -12.36 -19.56
CA LEU A 171 -11.44 -12.48 -20.22
C LEU A 171 -10.97 -11.11 -20.68
N CYS A 172 -9.83 -10.66 -20.20
CA CYS A 172 -9.31 -9.33 -20.46
C CYS A 172 -7.85 -9.37 -20.91
N ARG A 173 -7.44 -8.34 -21.67
CA ARG A 173 -6.03 -8.08 -21.96
C ARG A 173 -5.55 -6.90 -21.17
N HIS A 174 -4.51 -7.09 -20.35
CA HIS A 174 -3.83 -6.00 -19.67
C HIS A 174 -3.03 -5.17 -20.68
N LEU A 175 -3.36 -3.87 -20.81
CA LEU A 175 -2.85 -3.04 -21.92
C LEU A 175 -1.35 -2.78 -21.81
N GLU A 176 -0.79 -2.72 -20.60
CA GLU A 176 0.65 -2.47 -20.39
C GLU A 176 1.51 -3.66 -20.80
N THR A 177 1.11 -4.88 -20.43
CA THR A 177 1.94 -6.09 -20.64
C THR A 177 1.49 -6.93 -21.82
N GLY A 178 0.27 -6.70 -22.34
CA GLY A 178 -0.36 -7.56 -23.34
C GLY A 178 -0.88 -8.90 -22.80
N ARG A 179 -0.67 -9.19 -21.48
CA ARG A 179 -1.12 -10.42 -20.86
C ARG A 179 -2.63 -10.57 -20.94
N VAL A 180 -3.07 -11.76 -21.33
CA VAL A 180 -4.50 -12.14 -21.33
C VAL A 180 -4.77 -12.96 -20.09
N LEU A 181 -5.76 -12.55 -19.29
CA LEU A 181 -6.13 -13.19 -18.04
C LEU A 181 -7.61 -12.99 -17.75
N GLU A 182 -8.17 -13.83 -16.89
CA GLU A 182 -9.50 -13.67 -16.36
C GLU A 182 -9.47 -12.79 -15.11
N VAL A 183 -10.40 -11.85 -15.02
CA VAL A 183 -10.61 -10.99 -13.84
C VAL A 183 -12.07 -11.08 -13.39
N LEU A 184 -12.33 -10.82 -12.12
CA LEU A 184 -13.70 -10.73 -11.62
C LEU A 184 -14.44 -9.61 -12.37
N THR A 185 -15.62 -9.93 -12.92
CA THR A 185 -16.41 -8.98 -13.71
C THR A 185 -16.87 -7.79 -12.88
N GLU A 186 -17.12 -8.01 -11.59
CA GLU A 186 -17.47 -6.96 -10.62
C GLU A 186 -16.34 -5.96 -10.35
N TYR A 187 -15.08 -6.34 -10.62
CA TYR A 187 -13.92 -5.47 -10.45
C TYR A 187 -13.67 -4.54 -11.64
N LEU A 188 -14.42 -4.75 -12.74
CA LEU A 188 -14.31 -3.92 -13.93
C LEU A 188 -15.13 -2.64 -13.79
N TYR A 189 -14.50 -1.51 -14.07
CA TYR A 189 -15.15 -0.20 -14.11
C TYR A 189 -14.65 0.63 -15.29
N VAL A 190 -15.35 1.71 -15.62
CA VAL A 190 -14.94 2.64 -16.67
C VAL A 190 -14.57 3.99 -16.02
N ASP A 191 -13.35 4.43 -16.26
CA ASP A 191 -12.88 5.76 -15.88
C ASP A 191 -12.40 6.50 -17.13
N ARG A 192 -12.99 7.66 -17.39
CA ARG A 192 -12.67 8.53 -18.54
C ARG A 192 -12.62 7.80 -19.90
N GLY A 193 -13.54 6.86 -20.08
CA GLY A 193 -13.64 6.08 -21.32
C GLY A 193 -12.65 4.91 -21.44
N VAL A 194 -11.86 4.63 -20.41
CA VAL A 194 -10.95 3.49 -20.35
C VAL A 194 -11.52 2.46 -19.40
N THR A 195 -11.60 1.20 -19.82
CA THR A 195 -11.91 0.09 -18.91
C THR A 195 -10.74 -0.19 -18.01
N ARG A 196 -10.99 -0.24 -16.72
CA ARG A 196 -10.03 -0.52 -15.66
C ARG A 196 -10.51 -1.66 -14.79
N CYS A 197 -9.61 -2.22 -14.03
CA CYS A 197 -9.91 -3.26 -13.05
C CYS A 197 -9.43 -2.80 -11.67
N GLU A 198 -10.15 -3.15 -10.63
CA GLU A 198 -9.61 -3.17 -9.28
C GLU A 198 -8.43 -4.13 -9.20
N ASP A 199 -7.68 -4.12 -8.11
CA ASP A 199 -6.52 -4.99 -7.89
C ASP A 199 -6.85 -6.44 -8.23
N SER A 200 -6.06 -7.02 -9.12
CA SER A 200 -6.27 -8.38 -9.62
C SER A 200 -4.95 -9.00 -10.07
N THR A 201 -4.90 -10.33 -10.17
CA THR A 201 -3.69 -11.05 -10.57
C THR A 201 -4.04 -12.36 -11.27
N ASP A 202 -3.16 -12.85 -12.14
CA ASP A 202 -3.18 -14.20 -12.66
C ASP A 202 -2.40 -15.21 -11.78
N TYR A 203 -1.78 -14.73 -10.68
CA TYR A 203 -1.16 -15.57 -9.67
C TYR A 203 -2.23 -16.11 -8.73
N ARG A 204 -2.54 -17.41 -8.85
CA ARG A 204 -3.62 -18.08 -8.12
C ARG A 204 -3.15 -19.36 -7.48
N LEU A 205 -3.70 -19.69 -6.32
CA LEU A 205 -3.48 -20.94 -5.63
C LEU A 205 -4.79 -21.73 -5.56
N ALA A 206 -4.72 -23.04 -5.69
CA ALA A 206 -5.82 -23.91 -5.30
C ALA A 206 -5.93 -23.87 -3.76
N VAL A 207 -7.13 -23.57 -3.25
CA VAL A 207 -7.37 -23.43 -1.81
C VAL A 207 -8.55 -24.28 -1.35
N ARG A 208 -8.55 -24.60 -0.06
CA ARG A 208 -9.68 -25.18 0.66
C ARG A 208 -10.09 -24.22 1.78
N PRO A 209 -11.41 -23.96 1.91
CA PRO A 209 -11.93 -23.13 2.99
C PRO A 209 -11.62 -23.70 4.38
#